data_737bb37f1b4acbf8c8c9cc7031d477f9
#
_entry.id   737bb37f1b4acbf8c8c9cc7031d477f9
#
_cell.length_a   1.000
_cell.length_b   1.000
_cell.length_c   1.000
_cell.angle_alpha   90.00
_cell.angle_beta   90.00
_cell.angle_gamma   90.00
#
_symmetry.space_group_name_H-M   'P 1'
#
loop_
_entity.id
_entity.type
_entity.pdbx_description
1 polymer ?
#
loop_
_entity_poly.entity_id
_entity_poly.type
_entity_poly.pdbx_seq_one_letter_code
_entity_poly.pdbx_strand_id
1 'polypeptide(L)'
;MKVRTILLSMVLVAGVSLNASAQFKIGGKSISTKKIVNAASDAAKAVTLSDEDVAVMAREYIQWMDMHNEVAGPETEMGQRLVNLTKDIKVDGLNLNFKVYNVVDVNAFACGDGSVRVCGGLMKIMDDNEVLAVIGHEIGHVLHTDSKDAMKQAYLTAAAKNAVGAANNTVAKLTDSQLGSLAETLASAQYS
;
A
#
# COMPACT_ATOMS: atom_id res chain seq x y z
N MET A 1 -11.13 -24.28 -34.97
CA MET A 1 -10.35 -23.64 -33.88
C MET A 1 -10.76 -24.30 -32.55
N LYS A 2 -9.87 -25.04 -31.93
CA LYS A 2 -10.17 -25.77 -30.68
C LYS A 2 -9.71 -24.94 -29.50
N VAL A 3 -10.66 -24.48 -28.68
CA VAL A 3 -10.42 -23.79 -27.42
C VAL A 3 -9.96 -24.84 -26.40
N ARG A 4 -8.72 -24.75 -25.94
CA ARG A 4 -8.19 -25.58 -24.85
C ARG A 4 -8.58 -24.94 -23.52
N THR A 5 -9.57 -25.54 -22.87
CA THR A 5 -9.94 -25.25 -21.48
C THR A 5 -8.82 -25.75 -20.57
N ILE A 6 -8.13 -24.83 -19.90
CA ILE A 6 -7.17 -25.17 -18.85
C ILE A 6 -7.98 -25.29 -17.56
N LEU A 7 -8.23 -26.51 -17.12
CA LEU A 7 -8.77 -26.84 -15.80
C LEU A 7 -7.67 -26.56 -14.75
N LEU A 8 -7.88 -25.52 -13.95
CA LEU A 8 -7.07 -25.25 -12.77
C LEU A 8 -7.54 -26.22 -11.66
N SER A 9 -6.83 -27.31 -11.48
CA SER A 9 -7.09 -28.27 -10.40
C SER A 9 -6.68 -27.65 -9.08
N MET A 10 -7.67 -27.33 -8.25
CA MET A 10 -7.48 -26.99 -6.84
C MET A 10 -6.98 -28.23 -6.10
N VAL A 11 -5.70 -28.30 -5.78
CA VAL A 11 -5.15 -29.32 -4.87
C VAL A 11 -5.45 -28.90 -3.45
N LEU A 12 -6.45 -29.55 -2.87
CA LEU A 12 -6.74 -29.50 -1.44
C LEU A 12 -5.64 -30.30 -0.71
N VAL A 13 -4.66 -29.64 -0.13
CA VAL A 13 -3.65 -30.31 0.70
C VAL A 13 -4.17 -30.41 2.13
N ALA A 14 -4.75 -31.55 2.45
CA ALA A 14 -4.99 -31.94 3.83
C ALA A 14 -3.64 -32.07 4.58
N GLY A 15 -3.61 -31.63 5.83
CA GLY A 15 -2.42 -31.51 6.64
C GLY A 15 -1.60 -32.77 6.75
N VAL A 16 -0.37 -32.66 6.32
CA VAL A 16 0.71 -33.60 6.67
C VAL A 16 1.89 -32.74 7.12
N SER A 17 2.25 -32.86 8.38
CA SER A 17 3.46 -32.34 8.95
C SER A 17 4.66 -33.07 8.34
N LEU A 18 5.25 -32.50 7.30
CA LEU A 18 6.48 -32.99 6.69
C LEU A 18 7.60 -31.95 6.89
N ASN A 19 8.46 -32.21 7.88
CA ASN A 19 9.79 -31.66 7.95
C ASN A 19 10.67 -32.28 6.85
N ALA A 20 10.39 -31.96 5.60
CA ALA A 20 11.21 -32.35 4.47
C ALA A 20 11.57 -31.10 3.68
N SER A 21 12.85 -30.73 3.68
CA SER A 21 13.40 -29.70 2.80
C SER A 21 13.46 -30.21 1.37
N ALA A 22 12.32 -30.28 0.71
CA ALA A 22 12.27 -30.64 -0.71
C ALA A 22 12.59 -29.41 -1.55
N GLN A 23 13.58 -29.51 -2.42
CA GLN A 23 13.89 -28.52 -3.45
C GLN A 23 13.23 -28.94 -4.76
N PHE A 24 12.35 -28.09 -5.28
CA PHE A 24 11.78 -28.28 -6.60
C PHE A 24 12.57 -27.49 -7.65
N LYS A 25 12.96 -28.11 -8.76
CA LYS A 25 13.61 -27.43 -9.89
C LYS A 25 12.58 -27.15 -10.99
N ILE A 26 12.34 -25.88 -11.29
CA ILE A 26 11.57 -25.44 -12.46
C ILE A 26 12.47 -24.55 -13.30
N GLY A 27 12.68 -24.90 -14.57
CA GLY A 27 13.49 -24.08 -15.49
C GLY A 27 14.94 -23.87 -15.06
N GLY A 28 15.58 -24.88 -14.43
CA GLY A 28 16.99 -24.81 -14.02
C GLY A 28 17.27 -24.03 -12.73
N LYS A 29 16.27 -23.39 -12.12
CA LYS A 29 16.39 -22.71 -10.82
C LYS A 29 15.78 -23.56 -9.70
N SER A 30 16.54 -23.74 -8.61
CA SER A 30 16.07 -24.40 -7.40
C SER A 30 15.17 -23.46 -6.61
N ILE A 31 13.89 -23.81 -6.47
CA ILE A 31 12.93 -23.08 -5.64
C ILE A 31 12.71 -23.89 -4.38
N SER A 32 12.94 -23.28 -3.22
CA SER A 32 12.68 -23.90 -1.93
C SER A 32 11.18 -24.05 -1.71
N THR A 33 10.71 -25.25 -1.36
CA THR A 33 9.32 -25.50 -0.95
C THR A 33 8.87 -24.58 0.17
N LYS A 34 9.79 -24.19 1.07
CA LYS A 34 9.53 -23.22 2.12
C LYS A 34 9.13 -21.84 1.57
N LYS A 35 9.73 -21.40 0.46
CA LYS A 35 9.36 -20.15 -0.23
C LYS A 35 7.97 -20.22 -0.88
N ILE A 36 7.63 -21.37 -1.47
CA ILE A 36 6.30 -21.58 -2.10
C ILE A 36 5.21 -21.64 -1.02
N VAL A 37 5.45 -22.33 0.08
CA VAL A 37 4.49 -22.42 1.20
C VAL A 37 4.29 -21.05 1.85
N ASN A 38 5.36 -20.26 2.04
CA ASN A 38 5.25 -18.92 2.59
C ASN A 38 4.49 -17.98 1.65
N ALA A 39 4.78 -17.97 0.35
CA ALA A 39 4.06 -17.18 -0.63
C ALA A 39 2.56 -17.53 -0.68
N ALA A 40 2.21 -18.82 -0.60
CA ALA A 40 0.81 -19.26 -0.54
C ALA A 40 0.14 -18.86 0.79
N SER A 41 0.87 -18.91 1.91
CA SER A 41 0.39 -18.45 3.22
C SER A 41 0.14 -16.94 3.24
N ASP A 42 1.03 -16.15 2.64
CA ASP A 42 0.93 -14.70 2.59
C ASP A 42 -0.21 -14.26 1.66
N ALA A 43 -0.39 -14.94 0.53
CA ALA A 43 -1.55 -14.75 -0.34
C ALA A 43 -2.88 -15.11 0.36
N ALA A 44 -2.90 -16.19 1.14
CA ALA A 44 -4.09 -16.55 1.92
C ALA A 44 -4.39 -15.55 3.03
N LYS A 45 -3.36 -15.01 3.69
CA LYS A 45 -3.53 -13.97 4.73
C LYS A 45 -4.07 -12.66 4.18
N ALA A 46 -3.62 -12.23 3.01
CA ALA A 46 -4.08 -10.98 2.42
C ALA A 46 -5.54 -11.05 1.95
N VAL A 47 -6.03 -12.24 1.57
CA VAL A 47 -7.45 -12.45 1.30
C VAL A 47 -8.30 -12.33 2.57
N THR A 48 -7.70 -12.53 3.75
CA THR A 48 -8.37 -12.46 5.06
C THR A 48 -8.14 -11.16 5.83
N LEU A 49 -7.40 -10.19 5.26
CA LEU A 49 -7.18 -8.90 5.91
C LEU A 49 -8.52 -8.19 6.17
N SER A 50 -8.77 -7.91 7.44
CA SER A 50 -9.90 -7.10 7.86
C SER A 50 -9.67 -5.61 7.52
N ASP A 51 -10.72 -4.82 7.55
CA ASP A 51 -10.61 -3.36 7.40
C ASP A 51 -9.74 -2.73 8.49
N GLU A 52 -9.76 -3.30 9.70
CA GLU A 52 -8.91 -2.85 10.80
C GLU A 52 -7.43 -3.14 10.53
N ASP A 53 -7.10 -4.32 9.99
CA ASP A 53 -5.74 -4.67 9.60
C ASP A 53 -5.21 -3.69 8.54
N VAL A 54 -6.04 -3.34 7.55
CA VAL A 54 -5.68 -2.37 6.50
C VAL A 54 -5.48 -0.97 7.08
N ALA A 55 -6.32 -0.56 8.04
CA ALA A 55 -6.16 0.73 8.71
C ALA A 55 -4.88 0.80 9.55
N VAL A 56 -4.48 -0.31 10.19
CA VAL A 56 -3.19 -0.42 10.90
C VAL A 56 -2.03 -0.28 9.91
N MET A 57 -2.07 -1.02 8.80
CA MET A 57 -1.03 -0.94 7.76
C MET A 57 -0.94 0.46 7.16
N ALA A 58 -2.06 1.12 6.91
CA ALA A 58 -2.09 2.48 6.39
C ALA A 58 -1.42 3.47 7.35
N ARG A 59 -1.68 3.34 8.67
CA ARG A 59 -1.02 4.17 9.68
C ARG A 59 0.49 3.93 9.75
N GLU A 60 0.94 2.68 9.71
CA GLU A 60 2.37 2.36 9.71
C GLU A 60 3.06 2.86 8.43
N TYR A 61 2.42 2.67 7.30
CA TYR A 61 2.90 3.17 6.01
C TYR A 61 3.06 4.69 6.01
N ILE A 62 2.04 5.43 6.44
CA ILE A 62 2.09 6.89 6.44
C ILE A 62 3.11 7.44 7.44
N GLN A 63 3.28 6.79 8.60
CA GLN A 63 4.33 7.15 9.54
C GLN A 63 5.72 6.92 8.96
N TRP A 64 5.91 5.82 8.26
CA TRP A 64 7.16 5.53 7.55
C TRP A 64 7.44 6.56 6.45
N MET A 65 6.42 6.90 5.65
CA MET A 65 6.52 7.93 4.61
C MET A 65 6.86 9.30 5.21
N ASP A 66 6.24 9.69 6.32
CA ASP A 66 6.51 10.95 7.01
C ASP A 66 7.93 11.03 7.60
N MET A 67 8.56 9.89 7.91
CA MET A 67 9.95 9.82 8.37
C MET A 67 10.97 9.83 7.22
N HIS A 68 10.59 9.38 6.03
CA HIS A 68 11.48 9.27 4.87
C HIS A 68 11.32 10.41 3.87
N ASN A 69 10.35 11.29 4.07
CA ASN A 69 10.14 12.49 3.26
C ASN A 69 10.16 13.73 4.14
N GLU A 70 10.83 14.77 3.70
CA GLU A 70 10.80 16.04 4.39
C GLU A 70 9.40 16.64 4.34
N VAL A 71 8.79 16.82 5.51
CA VAL A 71 7.46 17.43 5.65
C VAL A 71 7.63 18.94 5.75
N ALA A 72 7.02 19.70 4.84
CA ALA A 72 6.95 21.15 4.94
C ALA A 72 6.05 21.54 6.12
N GLY A 73 6.63 22.21 7.10
CA GLY A 73 5.91 22.64 8.30
C GLY A 73 4.86 23.74 8.00
N PRO A 74 3.91 23.93 8.92
CA PRO A 74 2.85 24.94 8.75
C PRO A 74 3.38 26.40 8.71
N GLU A 75 4.62 26.62 9.08
CA GLU A 75 5.33 27.91 8.97
C GLU A 75 5.88 28.19 7.56
N THR A 76 5.98 27.18 6.71
CA THR A 76 6.45 27.33 5.33
C THR A 76 5.32 27.83 4.43
N GLU A 77 5.68 28.49 3.32
CA GLU A 77 4.71 28.96 2.33
C GLU A 77 3.77 27.85 1.82
N MET A 78 4.34 26.68 1.47
CA MET A 78 3.54 25.53 1.00
C MET A 78 2.67 24.95 2.11
N GLY A 79 3.20 24.85 3.33
CA GLY A 79 2.43 24.38 4.49
C GLY A 79 1.26 25.30 4.80
N GLN A 80 1.47 26.62 4.84
CA GLN A 80 0.41 27.62 5.03
C GLN A 80 -0.64 27.56 3.92
N ARG A 81 -0.18 27.45 2.66
CA ARG A 81 -1.07 27.31 1.51
C ARG A 81 -1.97 26.10 1.66
N LEU A 82 -1.42 24.92 1.99
CA LEU A 82 -2.21 23.70 2.19
C LEU A 82 -3.19 23.86 3.35
N VAL A 83 -2.78 24.39 4.49
CA VAL A 83 -3.66 24.65 5.65
C VAL A 83 -4.83 25.54 5.24
N ASN A 84 -4.58 26.62 4.50
CA ASN A 84 -5.63 27.54 4.05
C ASN A 84 -6.61 26.86 3.10
N LEU A 85 -6.13 26.00 2.20
CA LEU A 85 -6.95 25.26 1.24
C LEU A 85 -7.82 24.20 1.91
N THR A 86 -7.33 23.58 2.98
CA THR A 86 -7.98 22.38 3.56
C THR A 86 -8.76 22.62 4.86
N LYS A 87 -8.67 23.84 5.45
CA LYS A 87 -9.25 24.18 6.77
C LYS A 87 -10.75 23.86 6.90
N ASP A 88 -11.50 23.95 5.80
CA ASP A 88 -12.93 23.76 5.79
C ASP A 88 -13.36 22.37 5.26
N ILE A 89 -12.38 21.55 4.85
CA ILE A 89 -12.67 20.20 4.35
C ILE A 89 -12.95 19.27 5.54
N LYS A 90 -14.16 18.75 5.57
CA LYS A 90 -14.62 17.78 6.57
C LYS A 90 -15.36 16.66 5.86
N VAL A 91 -15.09 15.44 6.28
CA VAL A 91 -15.77 14.24 5.78
C VAL A 91 -16.18 13.40 6.97
N ASP A 92 -17.46 13.09 7.05
CA ASP A 92 -18.01 12.28 8.13
C ASP A 92 -17.36 10.90 8.16
N GLY A 93 -16.90 10.50 9.34
CA GLY A 93 -16.26 9.21 9.54
C GLY A 93 -14.77 9.15 9.16
N LEU A 94 -14.18 10.24 8.62
CA LEU A 94 -12.76 10.33 8.31
C LEU A 94 -12.07 11.43 9.16
N ASN A 95 -10.99 11.05 9.80
CA ASN A 95 -10.12 12.02 10.49
C ASN A 95 -9.02 12.48 9.53
N LEU A 96 -9.36 13.50 8.71
CA LEU A 96 -8.44 14.01 7.68
C LEU A 96 -7.20 14.66 8.28
N ASN A 97 -6.04 14.28 7.76
CA ASN A 97 -4.74 14.82 8.14
C ASN A 97 -3.91 15.17 6.89
N PHE A 98 -3.67 16.45 6.67
CA PHE A 98 -3.01 16.98 5.48
C PHE A 98 -1.57 17.37 5.78
N LYS A 99 -0.62 16.95 4.91
CA LYS A 99 0.79 17.39 4.94
C LYS A 99 1.33 17.58 3.52
N VAL A 100 2.30 18.47 3.39
CA VAL A 100 3.09 18.63 2.16
C VAL A 100 4.41 17.91 2.33
N TYR A 101 4.79 17.07 1.36
CA TYR A 101 6.15 16.57 1.24
C TYR A 101 6.97 17.50 0.36
N ASN A 102 8.11 17.96 0.88
CA ASN A 102 9.03 18.84 0.15
C ASN A 102 9.85 18.06 -0.88
N VAL A 103 9.16 17.44 -1.84
CA VAL A 103 9.74 16.64 -2.93
C VAL A 103 9.32 17.21 -4.28
N VAL A 104 10.07 16.89 -5.33
CA VAL A 104 9.85 17.44 -6.69
C VAL A 104 8.74 16.73 -7.46
N ASP A 105 8.24 15.62 -6.95
CA ASP A 105 7.21 14.82 -7.60
C ASP A 105 5.91 15.61 -7.78
N VAL A 106 5.26 15.38 -8.93
CA VAL A 106 3.93 15.93 -9.23
C VAL A 106 2.90 14.88 -8.86
N ASN A 107 2.60 14.78 -7.58
CA ASN A 107 1.73 13.73 -7.05
C ASN A 107 1.00 14.17 -5.78
N ALA A 108 -0.11 13.49 -5.48
CA ALA A 108 -0.78 13.49 -4.19
C ALA A 108 -1.35 12.09 -3.95
N PHE A 109 -1.62 11.74 -2.71
CA PHE A 109 -2.28 10.48 -2.37
C PHE A 109 -2.99 10.57 -1.03
N ALA A 110 -4.00 9.72 -0.84
CA ALA A 110 -4.68 9.56 0.43
C ALA A 110 -4.71 8.09 0.88
N CYS A 111 -4.61 7.90 2.19
CA CYS A 111 -4.68 6.58 2.83
C CYS A 111 -6.01 6.39 3.56
N GLY A 112 -6.40 5.12 3.73
CA GLY A 112 -7.67 4.75 4.35
C GLY A 112 -7.83 5.18 5.82
N ASP A 113 -6.78 5.69 6.46
CA ASP A 113 -6.80 6.28 7.79
C ASP A 113 -7.18 7.79 7.80
N GLY A 114 -7.41 8.40 6.62
CA GLY A 114 -7.70 9.82 6.44
C GLY A 114 -6.45 10.69 6.21
N SER A 115 -5.27 10.11 6.16
CA SER A 115 -4.04 10.84 5.84
C SER A 115 -4.00 11.21 4.37
N VAL A 116 -3.78 12.51 4.07
CA VAL A 116 -3.60 13.04 2.71
C VAL A 116 -2.22 13.69 2.61
N ARG A 117 -1.47 13.32 1.57
CA ARG A 117 -0.13 13.86 1.31
C ARG A 117 -0.09 14.49 -0.07
N VAL A 118 0.43 15.71 -0.13
CA VAL A 118 0.57 16.48 -1.38
C VAL A 118 2.05 16.76 -1.60
N CYS A 119 2.58 16.43 -2.77
CA CYS A 119 3.97 16.68 -3.10
C CYS A 119 4.20 18.14 -3.49
N GLY A 120 5.34 18.71 -3.08
CA GLY A 120 5.72 20.08 -3.37
C GLY A 120 5.81 20.40 -4.87
N GLY A 121 6.20 19.41 -5.69
CA GLY A 121 6.20 19.57 -7.15
C GLY A 121 4.80 19.86 -7.70
N LEU A 122 3.78 19.15 -7.22
CA LEU A 122 2.38 19.41 -7.58
C LEU A 122 1.96 20.83 -7.15
N MET A 123 2.25 21.20 -5.92
CA MET A 123 1.87 22.51 -5.40
C MET A 123 2.56 23.69 -6.12
N LYS A 124 3.71 23.46 -6.75
CA LYS A 124 4.43 24.50 -7.52
C LYS A 124 3.82 24.77 -8.89
N ILE A 125 3.23 23.75 -9.52
CA ILE A 125 2.74 23.87 -10.90
C ILE A 125 1.22 24.07 -11.01
N MET A 126 0.47 23.76 -9.93
CA MET A 126 -0.98 23.83 -9.90
C MET A 126 -1.45 25.07 -9.10
N ASP A 127 -2.54 25.67 -9.57
CA ASP A 127 -3.24 26.71 -8.82
C ASP A 127 -4.05 26.13 -7.65
N ASP A 128 -4.67 26.98 -6.84
CA ASP A 128 -5.40 26.58 -5.64
C ASP A 128 -6.61 25.69 -5.94
N ASN A 129 -7.33 25.97 -7.04
CA ASN A 129 -8.50 25.20 -7.44
C ASN A 129 -8.08 23.81 -7.96
N GLU A 130 -6.99 23.75 -8.70
CA GLU A 130 -6.42 22.50 -9.21
C GLU A 130 -5.93 21.63 -8.06
N VAL A 131 -5.21 22.19 -7.07
CA VAL A 131 -4.78 21.45 -5.87
C VAL A 131 -5.98 20.94 -5.09
N LEU A 132 -7.03 21.76 -4.89
CA LEU A 132 -8.27 21.33 -4.24
C LEU A 132 -8.98 20.21 -5.00
N ALA A 133 -9.02 20.28 -6.34
CA ALA A 133 -9.60 19.23 -7.16
C ALA A 133 -8.86 17.90 -6.99
N VAL A 134 -7.53 17.92 -6.97
CA VAL A 134 -6.71 16.73 -6.71
C VAL A 134 -6.97 16.19 -5.30
N ILE A 135 -6.95 17.03 -4.27
CA ILE A 135 -7.24 16.61 -2.89
C ILE A 135 -8.63 15.98 -2.80
N GLY A 136 -9.64 16.58 -3.42
CA GLY A 136 -11.00 16.03 -3.46
C GLY A 136 -11.07 14.67 -4.15
N HIS A 137 -10.32 14.49 -5.24
CA HIS A 137 -10.19 13.24 -5.95
C HIS A 137 -9.59 12.14 -5.06
N GLU A 138 -8.48 12.43 -4.37
CA GLU A 138 -7.82 11.50 -3.46
C GLU A 138 -8.72 11.10 -2.28
N ILE A 139 -9.44 12.06 -1.70
CA ILE A 139 -10.43 11.77 -0.65
C ILE A 139 -11.57 10.89 -1.21
N GLY A 140 -11.97 11.09 -2.45
CA GLY A 140 -12.93 10.25 -3.16
C GLY A 140 -12.51 8.78 -3.19
N HIS A 141 -11.25 8.48 -3.48
CA HIS A 141 -10.71 7.12 -3.46
C HIS A 141 -10.76 6.47 -2.07
N VAL A 142 -10.59 7.25 -1.00
CA VAL A 142 -10.75 6.75 0.37
C VAL A 142 -12.20 6.39 0.64
N LEU A 143 -13.15 7.25 0.25
CA LEU A 143 -14.58 7.04 0.47
C LEU A 143 -15.13 5.84 -0.32
N HIS A 144 -14.62 5.60 -1.52
CA HIS A 144 -14.98 4.48 -2.38
C HIS A 144 -14.24 3.18 -2.06
N THR A 145 -13.46 3.14 -0.99
CA THR A 145 -12.63 1.98 -0.58
C THR A 145 -11.48 1.61 -1.53
N ASP A 146 -11.25 2.34 -2.60
CA ASP A 146 -10.21 2.09 -3.58
C ASP A 146 -8.82 2.08 -2.93
N SER A 147 -8.57 2.99 -1.99
CA SER A 147 -7.31 3.04 -1.23
C SER A 147 -7.09 1.81 -0.34
N LYS A 148 -8.16 1.19 0.18
CA LYS A 148 -8.06 -0.07 0.94
C LYS A 148 -7.70 -1.23 0.03
N ASP A 149 -8.33 -1.31 -1.14
CA ASP A 149 -8.06 -2.37 -2.12
C ASP A 149 -6.65 -2.23 -2.71
N ALA A 150 -6.21 -1.00 -3.00
CA ALA A 150 -4.85 -0.70 -3.41
C ALA A 150 -3.83 -1.13 -2.35
N MET A 151 -4.09 -0.86 -1.07
CA MET A 151 -3.22 -1.27 0.04
C MET A 151 -3.16 -2.80 0.18
N LYS A 152 -4.29 -3.50 0.10
CA LYS A 152 -4.34 -4.97 0.10
C LYS A 152 -3.55 -5.54 -1.06
N GLN A 153 -3.74 -5.03 -2.26
CA GLN A 153 -3.04 -5.48 -3.46
C GLN A 153 -1.54 -5.21 -3.40
N ALA A 154 -1.14 -4.04 -2.90
CA ALA A 154 0.25 -3.67 -2.73
C ALA A 154 0.93 -4.56 -1.69
N TYR A 155 0.28 -4.85 -0.58
CA TYR A 155 0.77 -5.79 0.44
C TYR A 155 0.98 -7.19 -0.13
N LEU A 156 0.01 -7.71 -0.89
CA LEU A 156 0.13 -8.99 -1.61
C LEU A 156 1.34 -9.03 -2.53
N THR A 157 1.51 -7.96 -3.32
CA THR A 157 2.58 -7.86 -4.29
C THR A 157 3.95 -7.76 -3.60
N ALA A 158 4.05 -6.96 -2.54
CA ALA A 158 5.27 -6.83 -1.74
C ALA A 158 5.62 -8.14 -1.04
N ALA A 159 4.64 -8.84 -0.47
CA ALA A 159 4.83 -10.17 0.14
C ALA A 159 5.31 -11.21 -0.88
N ALA A 160 4.74 -11.21 -2.09
CA ALA A 160 5.15 -12.10 -3.17
C ALA A 160 6.59 -11.82 -3.64
N LYS A 161 6.99 -10.55 -3.75
CA LYS A 161 8.35 -10.14 -4.16
C LYS A 161 9.40 -10.52 -3.11
N ASN A 162 9.09 -10.30 -1.85
CA ASN A 162 10.10 -10.40 -0.78
C ASN A 162 10.24 -11.82 -0.22
N ALA A 163 9.32 -12.76 -0.50
CA ALA A 163 9.31 -14.13 0.06
C ALA A 163 9.71 -14.17 1.56
N VAL A 164 9.48 -13.07 2.27
CA VAL A 164 9.88 -12.87 3.66
C VAL A 164 8.70 -13.28 4.51
N GLY A 165 8.90 -14.36 5.26
CA GLY A 165 7.89 -14.96 6.08
C GLY A 165 7.22 -13.98 7.01
N ALA A 166 5.95 -13.73 6.79
CA ALA A 166 5.04 -13.33 7.83
C ALA A 166 4.88 -14.54 8.76
N ALA A 167 5.83 -14.71 9.66
CA ALA A 167 5.66 -15.62 10.77
C ALA A 167 4.91 -14.84 11.85
N ASN A 168 3.68 -15.17 12.04
CA ASN A 168 2.79 -14.95 13.17
C ASN A 168 1.48 -14.21 12.86
N ASN A 169 0.43 -14.76 13.42
CA ASN A 169 -1.01 -14.56 13.26
C ASN A 169 -1.60 -13.23 13.78
N THR A 170 -0.86 -12.18 13.78
CA THR A 170 -1.32 -10.80 13.99
C THR A 170 -0.72 -9.98 12.86
N VAL A 171 -1.36 -8.92 12.40
CA VAL A 171 -0.71 -7.89 11.57
C VAL A 171 0.44 -7.38 12.43
N ALA A 172 1.56 -8.13 12.38
CA ALA A 172 2.75 -7.78 13.10
C ALA A 172 3.25 -6.49 12.45
N LYS A 173 3.67 -5.55 13.27
CA LYS A 173 4.30 -4.32 12.84
C LYS A 173 5.22 -4.58 11.64
N LEU A 174 4.93 -3.92 10.52
CA LEU A 174 5.70 -4.09 9.30
C LEU A 174 7.14 -3.64 9.54
N THR A 175 8.08 -4.40 9.01
CA THR A 175 9.50 -4.01 9.07
C THR A 175 9.76 -2.86 8.10
N ASP A 176 10.82 -2.11 8.32
CA ASP A 176 11.26 -1.01 7.45
C ASP A 176 11.37 -1.44 5.98
N SER A 177 11.95 -2.60 5.72
CA SER A 177 12.06 -3.19 4.38
C SER A 177 10.70 -3.54 3.75
N GLN A 178 9.73 -3.97 4.55
CA GLN A 178 8.37 -4.26 4.07
C GLN A 178 7.62 -2.97 3.75
N LEU A 179 7.77 -1.94 4.57
CA LEU A 179 7.19 -0.61 4.34
C LEU A 179 7.80 0.04 3.09
N GLY A 180 9.11 -0.05 2.89
CA GLY A 180 9.76 0.42 1.67
C GLY A 180 9.24 -0.28 0.41
N SER A 181 9.09 -1.61 0.45
CA SER A 181 8.52 -2.38 -0.67
C SER A 181 7.05 -2.06 -0.93
N LEU A 182 6.30 -1.78 0.12
CA LEU A 182 4.90 -1.34 0.02
C LEU A 182 4.83 0.03 -0.65
N ALA A 183 5.68 0.99 -0.25
CA ALA A 183 5.77 2.31 -0.84
C ALA A 183 6.13 2.26 -2.34
N GLU A 184 7.13 1.46 -2.72
CA GLU A 184 7.50 1.25 -4.13
C GLU A 184 6.34 0.68 -4.94
N THR A 185 5.61 -0.29 -4.38
CA THR A 185 4.49 -0.93 -5.07
C THR A 185 3.32 0.03 -5.25
N LEU A 186 2.97 0.81 -4.22
CA LEU A 186 1.91 1.83 -4.29
C LEU A 186 2.27 2.94 -5.27
N ALA A 187 3.51 3.45 -5.24
CA ALA A 187 3.98 4.45 -6.19
C ALA A 187 3.89 3.95 -7.63
N SER A 188 4.29 2.70 -7.90
CA SER A 188 4.21 2.13 -9.26
C SER A 188 2.77 1.92 -9.75
N ALA A 189 1.82 1.67 -8.85
CA ALA A 189 0.41 1.49 -9.20
C ALA A 189 -0.29 2.81 -9.56
N GLN A 190 0.18 3.95 -9.05
CA GLN A 190 -0.39 5.27 -9.35
C GLN A 190 -0.06 5.76 -10.78
N TYR A 191 0.95 5.18 -11.43
CA TYR A 191 1.37 5.53 -12.79
C TYR A 191 0.92 4.53 -13.86
N SER A 192 0.08 3.55 -13.54
CA SER A 192 -0.49 2.57 -14.46
C SER A 192 -1.97 2.77 -14.67
#